data_324aaecca5e7fc64718a8cdb9c2791d1
#
_entry.id   324aaecca5e7fc64718a8cdb9c2791d1
#
_cell.length_a   1.000
_cell.length_b   1.000
_cell.length_c   1.000
_cell.angle_alpha   90.00
_cell.angle_beta   90.00
_cell.angle_gamma   90.00
#
_symmetry.space_group_name_H-M   'P 1'
#
loop_
_entity.id
_entity.type
_entity.pdbx_description
1 polymer ?
#
loop_
_entity_poly.entity_id
_entity_poly.type
_entity_poly.pdbx_seq_one_letter_code
_entity_poly.pdbx_strand_id
1 'polypeptide(L)'
;MNTKPYDLVIFDCDGVLVESEGLACRIYVDLFAEYGYPLDYTETLHKFYGVTLANRLKVSAQELGWTPPGEFIPRFNERLLELSERELRTIPHIHELIESITVPMCVASNGSREEIVFRLKVAGLTKRFGNAIFSGTEVPHPKPAPDVYLAAAEAFQVHPSRCVVVEDSVLGVTAAVRAGMKVYGHATFNSADSLRAAGAIPFANMLELKNLLNDAELACSIQEQLQ
;
A
#
# COMPACT_ATOMS: atom_id res chain seq x y z
N MET A 1 28.70 8.09 12.28
CA MET A 1 27.40 7.65 12.80
C MET A 1 26.36 7.97 11.74
N ASN A 2 25.32 7.17 11.59
CA ASN A 2 24.32 7.39 10.53
C ASN A 2 23.46 8.60 10.94
N THR A 3 23.61 9.73 10.25
CA THR A 3 22.93 11.01 10.56
C THR A 3 21.49 11.07 10.09
N LYS A 4 20.98 9.95 9.53
CA LYS A 4 19.60 9.91 8.99
C LYS A 4 18.56 9.84 10.09
N PRO A 5 17.40 10.52 9.92
CA PRO A 5 16.30 10.49 10.89
C PRO A 5 15.55 9.15 10.93
N TYR A 6 15.87 8.23 10.01
CA TYR A 6 15.29 6.90 9.90
C TYR A 6 16.30 5.89 9.38
N ASP A 7 16.11 4.61 9.71
CA ASP A 7 16.99 3.50 9.35
C ASP A 7 16.29 2.48 8.43
N LEU A 8 14.98 2.58 8.26
CA LEU A 8 14.18 1.69 7.42
C LEU A 8 13.05 2.47 6.77
N VAL A 9 12.81 2.25 5.47
CA VAL A 9 11.60 2.70 4.77
C VAL A 9 10.75 1.49 4.41
N ILE A 10 9.49 1.51 4.84
CA ILE A 10 8.51 0.45 4.62
C ILE A 10 7.44 0.98 3.67
N PHE A 11 7.31 0.37 2.51
CA PHE A 11 6.30 0.74 1.52
C PHE A 11 5.07 -0.16 1.63
N ASP A 12 3.87 0.41 1.58
CA ASP A 12 2.73 -0.38 1.11
C ASP A 12 2.90 -0.73 -0.37
N CYS A 13 2.11 -1.68 -0.87
CA CYS A 13 2.19 -2.13 -2.25
C CYS A 13 1.21 -1.39 -3.16
N ASP A 14 -0.08 -1.52 -2.85
CA ASP A 14 -1.18 -1.02 -3.68
C ASP A 14 -1.41 0.47 -3.44
N GLY A 15 -1.52 1.28 -4.50
CA GLY A 15 -1.64 2.74 -4.37
C GLY A 15 -0.35 3.48 -4.01
N VAL A 16 0.73 2.74 -3.68
CA VAL A 16 2.06 3.30 -3.34
C VAL A 16 3.13 2.87 -4.35
N LEU A 17 3.29 1.59 -4.59
CA LEU A 17 4.25 1.06 -5.59
C LEU A 17 3.58 0.85 -6.94
N VAL A 18 2.34 0.39 -6.95
CA VAL A 18 1.57 0.03 -8.16
C VAL A 18 0.13 0.56 -8.11
N GLU A 19 -0.43 0.82 -9.30
CA GLU A 19 -1.84 1.24 -9.50
C GLU A 19 -2.74 0.02 -9.73
N SER A 20 -3.04 -0.74 -8.70
CA SER A 20 -3.81 -1.99 -8.81
C SER A 20 -5.33 -1.83 -8.58
N GLU A 21 -5.74 -0.81 -7.81
CA GLU A 21 -7.14 -0.65 -7.40
C GLU A 21 -8.11 -0.42 -8.56
N GLY A 22 -7.70 0.37 -9.57
CA GLY A 22 -8.50 0.58 -10.77
C GLY A 22 -8.70 -0.70 -11.57
N LEU A 23 -7.68 -1.56 -11.67
CA LEU A 23 -7.78 -2.85 -12.35
C LEU A 23 -8.74 -3.79 -11.61
N ALA A 24 -8.59 -3.89 -10.29
CA ALA A 24 -9.45 -4.70 -9.44
C ALA A 24 -10.91 -4.24 -9.51
N CYS A 25 -11.15 -2.92 -9.49
CA CYS A 25 -12.50 -2.37 -9.63
C CYS A 25 -13.12 -2.67 -10.99
N ARG A 26 -12.38 -2.55 -12.09
CA ARG A 26 -12.87 -2.88 -13.43
C ARG A 26 -13.36 -4.33 -13.52
N ILE A 27 -12.52 -5.28 -13.05
CA ILE A 27 -12.89 -6.69 -13.05
C ILE A 27 -14.12 -6.95 -12.16
N TYR A 28 -14.19 -6.29 -11.02
CA TYR A 28 -15.32 -6.41 -10.11
C TYR A 28 -16.63 -5.99 -10.78
N VAL A 29 -16.65 -4.82 -11.40
CA VAL A 29 -17.80 -4.29 -12.12
C VAL A 29 -18.19 -5.19 -13.30
N ASP A 30 -17.21 -5.64 -14.09
CA ASP A 30 -17.44 -6.51 -15.24
C ASP A 30 -18.06 -7.85 -14.80
N LEU A 31 -17.55 -8.47 -13.75
CA LEU A 31 -18.11 -9.72 -13.22
C LEU A 31 -19.52 -9.51 -12.68
N PHE A 32 -19.80 -8.46 -11.94
CA PHE A 32 -21.15 -8.17 -11.48
C PHE A 32 -22.12 -7.99 -12.64
N ALA A 33 -21.72 -7.30 -13.70
CA ALA A 33 -22.53 -7.13 -14.90
C ALA A 33 -22.83 -8.47 -15.61
N GLU A 34 -21.85 -9.40 -15.67
CA GLU A 34 -22.06 -10.75 -16.22
C GLU A 34 -23.10 -11.57 -15.44
N TYR A 35 -23.23 -11.34 -14.14
CA TYR A 35 -24.25 -11.97 -13.31
C TYR A 35 -25.58 -11.19 -13.28
N GLY A 36 -25.73 -10.13 -14.11
CA GLY A 36 -26.97 -9.36 -14.21
C GLY A 36 -27.12 -8.21 -13.21
N TYR A 37 -26.04 -7.84 -12.50
CA TYR A 37 -25.99 -6.74 -11.53
C TYR A 37 -25.02 -5.65 -11.97
N PRO A 38 -25.35 -4.84 -12.99
CA PRO A 38 -24.46 -3.79 -13.45
C PRO A 38 -24.20 -2.75 -12.36
N LEU A 39 -22.94 -2.43 -12.13
CA LEU A 39 -22.47 -1.44 -11.16
C LEU A 39 -21.80 -0.28 -11.92
N ASP A 40 -21.93 0.95 -11.40
CA ASP A 40 -21.14 2.09 -11.90
C ASP A 40 -19.68 1.96 -11.42
N TYR A 41 -18.75 2.11 -12.36
CA TYR A 41 -17.32 1.96 -12.07
C TYR A 41 -16.84 3.03 -11.07
N THR A 42 -17.21 4.29 -11.29
CA THR A 42 -16.72 5.42 -10.49
C THR A 42 -17.24 5.33 -9.06
N GLU A 43 -18.53 5.07 -8.89
CA GLU A 43 -19.15 4.88 -7.57
C GLU A 43 -18.57 3.67 -6.85
N THR A 44 -18.38 2.55 -7.57
CA THR A 44 -17.80 1.32 -7.02
C THR A 44 -16.35 1.54 -6.56
N LEU A 45 -15.53 2.22 -7.37
CA LEU A 45 -14.16 2.54 -7.02
C LEU A 45 -14.11 3.43 -5.77
N HIS A 46 -14.90 4.49 -5.72
CA HIS A 46 -14.99 5.37 -4.54
C HIS A 46 -15.44 4.65 -3.29
N LYS A 47 -16.44 3.78 -3.42
CA LYS A 47 -17.02 3.04 -2.31
C LYS A 47 -16.07 2.01 -1.71
N PHE A 48 -15.28 1.35 -2.55
CA PHE A 48 -14.52 0.17 -2.18
C PHE A 48 -12.99 0.34 -2.27
N TYR A 49 -12.50 1.55 -2.41
CA TYR A 49 -11.05 1.78 -2.43
C TYR A 49 -10.40 1.32 -1.12
N GLY A 50 -9.33 0.51 -1.22
CA GLY A 50 -8.63 -0.06 -0.06
C GLY A 50 -9.43 -1.12 0.72
N VAL A 51 -10.64 -1.49 0.24
CA VAL A 51 -11.47 -2.53 0.88
C VAL A 51 -11.14 -3.89 0.28
N THR A 52 -10.95 -4.91 1.10
CA THR A 52 -10.67 -6.28 0.63
C THR A 52 -11.81 -6.84 -0.21
N LEU A 53 -11.51 -7.71 -1.19
CA LEU A 53 -12.52 -8.35 -2.05
C LEU A 53 -13.63 -9.02 -1.22
N ALA A 54 -13.28 -9.72 -0.15
CA ALA A 54 -14.25 -10.38 0.71
C ALA A 54 -15.25 -9.40 1.34
N ASN A 55 -14.77 -8.24 1.81
CA ASN A 55 -15.65 -7.21 2.37
C ASN A 55 -16.47 -6.50 1.29
N ARG A 56 -15.90 -6.23 0.09
CA ARG A 56 -16.64 -5.71 -1.07
C ARG A 56 -17.83 -6.63 -1.40
N LEU A 57 -17.57 -7.93 -1.52
CA LEU A 57 -18.61 -8.93 -1.81
C LEU A 57 -19.68 -8.99 -0.72
N LYS A 58 -19.29 -8.95 0.55
CA LYS A 58 -20.24 -8.95 1.68
C LYS A 58 -21.18 -7.74 1.62
N VAL A 59 -20.66 -6.55 1.40
CA VAL A 59 -21.47 -5.32 1.30
C VAL A 59 -22.38 -5.38 0.09
N SER A 60 -21.88 -5.73 -1.10
CA SER A 60 -22.67 -5.81 -2.31
C SER A 60 -23.74 -6.89 -2.24
N ALA A 61 -23.44 -8.03 -1.62
CA ALA A 61 -24.44 -9.09 -1.40
C ALA A 61 -25.62 -8.61 -0.54
N GLN A 62 -25.32 -7.84 0.52
CA GLN A 62 -26.37 -7.28 1.37
C GLN A 62 -27.23 -6.24 0.65
N GLU A 63 -26.60 -5.36 -0.14
CA GLU A 63 -27.33 -4.29 -0.86
C GLU A 63 -28.17 -4.80 -2.01
N LEU A 64 -27.67 -5.79 -2.74
CA LEU A 64 -28.33 -6.33 -3.92
C LEU A 64 -29.26 -7.51 -3.61
N GLY A 65 -29.23 -8.04 -2.37
CA GLY A 65 -29.98 -9.25 -2.03
C GLY A 65 -29.51 -10.47 -2.82
N TRP A 66 -28.25 -10.49 -3.26
CA TRP A 66 -27.65 -11.52 -4.10
C TRP A 66 -26.35 -12.02 -3.51
N THR A 67 -26.19 -13.35 -3.49
CA THR A 67 -24.93 -13.96 -3.02
C THR A 67 -24.12 -14.39 -4.23
N PRO A 68 -22.89 -13.87 -4.39
CA PRO A 68 -21.99 -14.32 -5.45
C PRO A 68 -21.75 -15.83 -5.42
N PRO A 69 -21.76 -16.51 -6.57
CA PRO A 69 -21.48 -17.94 -6.63
C PRO A 69 -20.03 -18.26 -6.23
N GLY A 70 -19.79 -19.53 -5.87
CA GLY A 70 -18.47 -19.96 -5.40
C GLY A 70 -17.31 -19.72 -6.38
N GLU A 71 -17.60 -19.71 -7.68
CA GLU A 71 -16.61 -19.43 -8.73
C GLU A 71 -16.28 -17.93 -8.90
N PHE A 72 -16.99 -17.02 -8.25
CA PHE A 72 -16.76 -15.58 -8.40
C PHE A 72 -15.31 -15.19 -8.02
N ILE A 73 -14.84 -15.60 -6.85
CA ILE A 73 -13.49 -15.28 -6.38
C ILE A 73 -12.41 -15.92 -7.27
N PRO A 74 -12.47 -17.20 -7.62
CA PRO A 74 -11.54 -17.80 -8.58
C PRO A 74 -11.49 -17.03 -9.92
N ARG A 75 -12.64 -16.70 -10.51
CA ARG A 75 -12.70 -15.93 -11.77
C ARG A 75 -12.15 -14.51 -11.63
N PHE A 76 -12.41 -13.85 -10.49
CA PHE A 76 -11.87 -12.54 -10.21
C PHE A 76 -10.33 -12.59 -10.16
N ASN A 77 -9.77 -13.55 -9.42
CA ASN A 77 -8.31 -13.68 -9.25
C ASN A 77 -7.62 -14.04 -10.58
N GLU A 78 -8.20 -14.93 -11.39
CA GLU A 78 -7.69 -15.29 -12.73
C GLU A 78 -7.62 -14.05 -13.62
N ARG A 79 -8.72 -13.30 -13.73
CA ARG A 79 -8.78 -12.08 -14.55
C ARG A 79 -7.85 -10.97 -14.02
N LEU A 80 -7.73 -10.84 -12.70
CA LEU A 80 -6.83 -9.86 -12.10
C LEU A 80 -5.38 -10.17 -12.43
N LEU A 81 -4.99 -11.43 -12.40
CA LEU A 81 -3.65 -11.88 -12.79
C LEU A 81 -3.37 -11.54 -14.26
N GLU A 82 -4.23 -11.99 -15.19
CA GLU A 82 -4.10 -11.73 -16.62
C GLU A 82 -4.07 -10.24 -16.97
N LEU A 83 -4.94 -9.46 -16.33
CA LEU A 83 -5.03 -8.02 -16.59
C LEU A 83 -3.80 -7.29 -16.02
N SER A 84 -3.35 -7.69 -14.83
CA SER A 84 -2.18 -7.10 -14.20
C SER A 84 -0.90 -7.37 -15.00
N GLU A 85 -0.73 -8.54 -15.62
CA GLU A 85 0.43 -8.81 -16.49
C GLU A 85 0.53 -7.83 -17.67
N ARG A 86 -0.61 -7.35 -18.17
CA ARG A 86 -0.66 -6.46 -19.35
C ARG A 86 -0.73 -4.99 -19.01
N GLU A 87 -1.43 -4.65 -17.93
CA GLU A 87 -1.88 -3.27 -17.69
C GLU A 87 -1.43 -2.69 -16.36
N LEU A 88 -0.91 -3.48 -15.41
CA LEU A 88 -0.42 -2.95 -14.15
C LEU A 88 0.69 -1.92 -14.42
N ARG A 89 0.56 -0.76 -13.79
CA ARG A 89 1.54 0.31 -13.88
C ARG A 89 2.12 0.60 -12.50
N THR A 90 3.35 1.07 -12.49
CA THR A 90 3.93 1.65 -11.27
C THR A 90 3.35 3.04 -11.02
N ILE A 91 3.29 3.43 -9.75
CA ILE A 91 3.03 4.82 -9.41
C ILE A 91 4.11 5.71 -10.07
N PRO A 92 3.72 6.82 -10.71
CA PRO A 92 4.68 7.72 -11.37
C PRO A 92 5.84 8.13 -10.46
N HIS A 93 7.07 8.10 -10.98
CA HIS A 93 8.31 8.44 -10.29
C HIS A 93 8.73 7.50 -9.14
N ILE A 94 8.05 6.36 -8.94
CA ILE A 94 8.41 5.43 -7.86
C ILE A 94 9.83 4.87 -8.02
N HIS A 95 10.25 4.53 -9.24
CA HIS A 95 11.61 4.05 -9.50
C HIS A 95 12.66 5.10 -9.13
N GLU A 96 12.44 6.37 -9.50
CA GLU A 96 13.33 7.48 -9.16
C GLU A 96 13.41 7.69 -7.64
N LEU A 97 12.28 7.62 -6.94
CA LEU A 97 12.26 7.68 -5.48
C LEU A 97 13.07 6.54 -4.86
N ILE A 98 12.78 5.29 -5.24
CA ILE A 98 13.44 4.09 -4.71
C ILE A 98 14.96 4.13 -4.94
N GLU A 99 15.42 4.62 -6.09
CA GLU A 99 16.84 4.78 -6.39
C GLU A 99 17.53 5.83 -5.51
N SER A 100 16.80 6.82 -5.04
CA SER A 100 17.34 7.87 -4.17
C SER A 100 17.47 7.45 -2.70
N ILE A 101 16.77 6.40 -2.27
CA ILE A 101 16.79 5.91 -0.89
C ILE A 101 18.02 5.03 -0.67
N THR A 102 18.82 5.37 0.34
CA THR A 102 20.09 4.71 0.65
C THR A 102 20.05 3.82 1.89
N VAL A 103 18.95 3.84 2.66
CA VAL A 103 18.69 2.92 3.78
C VAL A 103 17.97 1.66 3.29
N PRO A 104 17.95 0.57 4.08
CA PRO A 104 17.13 -0.60 3.79
C PRO A 104 15.66 -0.25 3.51
N MET A 105 15.05 -1.04 2.63
CA MET A 105 13.63 -0.90 2.26
C MET A 105 12.94 -2.26 2.25
N CYS A 106 11.66 -2.27 2.55
CA CYS A 106 10.80 -3.45 2.43
C CYS A 106 9.39 -3.09 2.01
N VAL A 107 8.60 -4.11 1.71
CA VAL A 107 7.17 -3.99 1.39
C VAL A 107 6.36 -4.63 2.50
N ALA A 108 5.29 -3.95 2.95
CA ALA A 108 4.34 -4.46 3.92
C ALA A 108 2.91 -4.17 3.44
N SER A 109 2.16 -5.19 3.05
CA SER A 109 0.82 -5.09 2.46
C SER A 109 -0.14 -6.11 3.07
N ASN A 110 -1.46 -5.83 3.02
CA ASN A 110 -2.51 -6.80 3.39
C ASN A 110 -2.71 -7.92 2.35
N GLY A 111 -2.16 -7.78 1.14
CA GLY A 111 -2.17 -8.83 0.12
C GLY A 111 -1.38 -10.06 0.52
N SER A 112 -1.65 -11.20 -0.11
CA SER A 112 -0.84 -12.41 0.07
C SER A 112 0.60 -12.18 -0.45
N ARG A 113 1.54 -12.97 0.05
CA ARG A 113 2.95 -12.90 -0.40
C ARG A 113 3.07 -13.12 -1.91
N GLU A 114 2.30 -14.06 -2.45
CA GLU A 114 2.28 -14.39 -3.88
C GLU A 114 1.82 -13.19 -4.71
N GLU A 115 0.77 -12.49 -4.26
CA GLU A 115 0.26 -11.29 -4.94
C GLU A 115 1.29 -10.15 -4.91
N ILE A 116 1.93 -9.91 -3.76
CA ILE A 116 2.95 -8.88 -3.63
C ILE A 116 4.15 -9.19 -4.55
N VAL A 117 4.67 -10.43 -4.51
CA VAL A 117 5.77 -10.89 -5.37
C VAL A 117 5.43 -10.71 -6.85
N PHE A 118 4.22 -11.09 -7.25
CA PHE A 118 3.74 -10.93 -8.62
C PHE A 118 3.72 -9.46 -9.04
N ARG A 119 3.13 -8.57 -8.23
CA ARG A 119 3.07 -7.12 -8.50
C ARG A 119 4.46 -6.51 -8.61
N LEU A 120 5.37 -6.84 -7.69
CA LEU A 120 6.76 -6.38 -7.75
C LEU A 120 7.49 -6.88 -8.99
N LYS A 121 7.20 -8.11 -9.46
CA LYS A 121 7.77 -8.67 -10.69
C LYS A 121 7.28 -7.89 -11.91
N VAL A 122 5.97 -7.70 -12.06
CA VAL A 122 5.38 -6.94 -13.17
C VAL A 122 5.87 -5.49 -13.17
N ALA A 123 6.00 -4.88 -11.98
CA ALA A 123 6.50 -3.52 -11.79
C ALA A 123 8.02 -3.36 -12.00
N GLY A 124 8.77 -4.46 -12.20
CA GLY A 124 10.23 -4.40 -12.33
C GLY A 124 10.97 -4.06 -11.02
N LEU A 125 10.32 -4.22 -9.87
CA LEU A 125 10.83 -3.83 -8.55
C LEU A 125 11.47 -5.00 -7.76
N THR A 126 11.40 -6.23 -8.25
CA THR A 126 11.90 -7.43 -7.56
C THR A 126 13.35 -7.29 -7.08
N LYS A 127 14.24 -6.68 -7.90
CA LYS A 127 15.66 -6.53 -7.55
C LYS A 127 15.89 -5.61 -6.35
N ARG A 128 14.98 -4.65 -6.11
CA ARG A 128 15.13 -3.65 -5.05
C ARG A 128 14.63 -4.18 -3.71
N PHE A 129 13.56 -4.95 -3.70
CA PHE A 129 12.95 -5.47 -2.49
C PHE A 129 13.37 -6.91 -2.17
N GLY A 130 13.73 -7.73 -3.19
CA GLY A 130 14.14 -9.12 -2.99
C GLY A 130 13.09 -9.91 -2.21
N ASN A 131 13.51 -10.49 -1.08
CA ASN A 131 12.64 -11.23 -0.15
C ASN A 131 12.14 -10.36 1.03
N ALA A 132 12.43 -9.06 1.04
CA ALA A 132 11.99 -8.13 2.09
C ALA A 132 10.51 -7.77 1.94
N ILE A 133 9.66 -8.78 2.04
CA ILE A 133 8.21 -8.72 1.83
C ILE A 133 7.50 -9.22 3.09
N PHE A 134 6.54 -8.45 3.59
CA PHE A 134 5.73 -8.76 4.76
C PHE A 134 4.27 -8.71 4.36
N SER A 135 3.58 -9.83 4.52
CA SER A 135 2.17 -10.00 4.17
C SER A 135 1.28 -9.93 5.39
N GLY A 136 0.15 -9.22 5.26
CA GLY A 136 -0.89 -9.20 6.28
C GLY A 136 -1.54 -10.56 6.50
N THR A 137 -1.39 -11.51 5.55
CA THR A 137 -1.89 -12.89 5.71
C THR A 137 -0.95 -13.78 6.52
N GLU A 138 0.28 -13.32 6.81
CA GLU A 138 1.31 -14.05 7.56
C GLU A 138 1.44 -13.55 9.01
N VAL A 139 0.63 -12.56 9.41
CA VAL A 139 0.61 -12.01 10.77
C VAL A 139 -0.74 -12.28 11.44
N PRO A 140 -0.82 -12.27 12.78
CA PRO A 140 -2.07 -12.53 13.49
C PRO A 140 -3.21 -11.60 13.11
N HIS A 141 -2.91 -10.31 12.92
CA HIS A 141 -3.92 -9.31 12.60
C HIS A 141 -3.42 -8.41 11.45
N PRO A 142 -4.13 -8.38 10.30
CA PRO A 142 -3.80 -7.47 9.20
C PRO A 142 -4.10 -6.00 9.56
N LYS A 143 -3.64 -5.05 8.72
CA LYS A 143 -4.00 -3.64 8.86
C LYS A 143 -5.54 -3.50 9.02
N PRO A 144 -6.04 -2.71 9.96
CA PRO A 144 -5.38 -1.61 10.69
C PRO A 144 -4.66 -2.00 12.00
N ALA A 145 -4.39 -3.29 12.25
CA ALA A 145 -3.49 -3.69 13.33
C ALA A 145 -2.03 -3.41 12.93
N PRO A 146 -1.13 -3.17 13.90
CA PRO A 146 0.25 -2.78 13.62
C PRO A 146 1.16 -3.94 13.22
N ASP A 147 0.66 -5.18 13.28
CA ASP A 147 1.45 -6.42 13.28
C ASP A 147 2.38 -6.54 12.08
N VAL A 148 1.90 -6.24 10.86
CA VAL A 148 2.71 -6.35 9.64
C VAL A 148 3.88 -5.35 9.62
N TYR A 149 3.68 -4.16 10.16
CA TYR A 149 4.74 -3.14 10.25
C TYR A 149 5.72 -3.46 11.37
N LEU A 150 5.25 -3.97 12.50
CA LEU A 150 6.11 -4.43 13.60
C LEU A 150 6.96 -5.63 13.17
N ALA A 151 6.38 -6.59 12.43
CA ALA A 151 7.13 -7.70 11.86
C ALA A 151 8.23 -7.23 10.89
N ALA A 152 7.96 -6.22 10.08
CA ALA A 152 8.98 -5.61 9.22
C ALA A 152 10.11 -4.97 10.03
N ALA A 153 9.79 -4.15 11.02
CA ALA A 153 10.78 -3.50 11.88
C ALA A 153 11.65 -4.51 12.65
N GLU A 154 11.04 -5.56 13.18
CA GLU A 154 11.72 -6.64 13.89
C GLU A 154 12.69 -7.40 12.98
N ALA A 155 12.26 -7.77 11.76
CA ALA A 155 13.11 -8.48 10.81
C ALA A 155 14.36 -7.69 10.40
N PHE A 156 14.28 -6.36 10.38
CA PHE A 156 15.42 -5.47 10.12
C PHE A 156 16.16 -5.04 11.38
N GLN A 157 15.70 -5.44 12.57
CA GLN A 157 16.24 -5.03 13.86
C GLN A 157 16.27 -3.49 14.03
N VAL A 158 15.25 -2.81 13.51
CA VAL A 158 15.11 -1.35 13.59
C VAL A 158 13.97 -1.02 14.57
N HIS A 159 14.24 -0.08 15.48
CA HIS A 159 13.20 0.38 16.40
C HIS A 159 12.07 1.10 15.61
N PRO A 160 10.78 0.88 15.91
CA PRO A 160 9.66 1.48 15.16
C PRO A 160 9.78 2.99 14.98
N SER A 161 10.24 3.74 15.98
CA SER A 161 10.44 5.20 15.87
C SER A 161 11.51 5.62 14.86
N ARG A 162 12.32 4.68 14.38
CA ARG A 162 13.34 4.86 13.35
C ARG A 162 12.88 4.31 11.98
N CYS A 163 11.63 3.86 11.88
CA CYS A 163 11.00 3.43 10.63
C CYS A 163 10.14 4.55 10.05
N VAL A 164 10.15 4.66 8.73
CA VAL A 164 9.24 5.50 7.95
C VAL A 164 8.36 4.58 7.12
N VAL A 165 7.06 4.83 7.14
CA VAL A 165 6.06 4.12 6.33
C VAL A 165 5.55 5.04 5.22
N VAL A 166 5.40 4.50 4.02
CA VAL A 166 4.74 5.15 2.87
C VAL A 166 3.46 4.38 2.59
N GLU A 167 2.33 5.06 2.66
CA GLU A 167 0.98 4.49 2.62
C GLU A 167 0.03 5.40 1.83
N ASP A 168 -1.12 4.86 1.37
CA ASP A 168 -2.17 5.62 0.69
C ASP A 168 -3.55 5.49 1.35
N SER A 169 -3.71 4.51 2.27
CA SER A 169 -4.98 4.16 2.90
C SER A 169 -5.07 4.60 4.37
N VAL A 170 -6.26 5.00 4.81
CA VAL A 170 -6.53 5.31 6.23
C VAL A 170 -6.26 4.10 7.13
N LEU A 171 -6.54 2.87 6.64
CA LEU A 171 -6.30 1.64 7.40
C LEU A 171 -4.81 1.41 7.63
N GLY A 172 -4.01 1.56 6.59
CA GLY A 172 -2.57 1.36 6.67
C GLY A 172 -1.87 2.48 7.46
N VAL A 173 -2.28 3.74 7.27
CA VAL A 173 -1.81 4.86 8.12
C VAL A 173 -2.10 4.58 9.58
N THR A 174 -3.33 4.14 9.91
CA THR A 174 -3.70 3.79 11.30
C THR A 174 -2.80 2.68 11.84
N ALA A 175 -2.52 1.65 11.05
CA ALA A 175 -1.63 0.55 11.44
C ALA A 175 -0.21 1.03 11.75
N ALA A 176 0.36 1.87 10.88
CA ALA A 176 1.71 2.39 11.04
C ALA A 176 1.84 3.34 12.24
N VAL A 177 0.85 4.21 12.46
CA VAL A 177 0.78 5.07 13.64
C VAL A 177 0.69 4.25 14.93
N ARG A 178 -0.13 3.20 14.95
CA ARG A 178 -0.21 2.24 16.09
C ARG A 178 1.09 1.49 16.33
N ALA A 179 1.87 1.26 15.27
CA ALA A 179 3.21 0.68 15.38
C ALA A 179 4.25 1.69 15.95
N GLY A 180 3.90 2.96 16.12
CA GLY A 180 4.82 4.02 16.59
C GLY A 180 5.77 4.51 15.50
N MET A 181 5.38 4.40 14.22
CA MET A 181 6.19 4.79 13.08
C MET A 181 5.75 6.14 12.50
N LYS A 182 6.68 6.86 11.87
CA LYS A 182 6.37 8.04 11.07
C LYS A 182 5.74 7.61 9.74
N VAL A 183 4.66 8.29 9.33
CA VAL A 183 3.91 7.91 8.13
C VAL A 183 3.83 9.07 7.15
N TYR A 184 4.17 8.80 5.90
CA TYR A 184 3.87 9.65 4.75
C TYR A 184 2.70 9.06 3.99
N GLY A 185 1.65 9.86 3.76
CA GLY A 185 0.39 9.42 3.16
C GLY A 185 0.24 9.92 1.72
N HIS A 186 0.21 9.02 0.74
CA HIS A 186 0.02 9.34 -0.67
C HIS A 186 -1.44 9.73 -0.94
N ALA A 187 -1.68 11.03 -1.11
CA ALA A 187 -3.03 11.58 -1.25
C ALA A 187 -3.49 11.56 -2.73
N THR A 188 -3.71 10.36 -3.26
CA THR A 188 -4.26 10.16 -4.62
C THR A 188 -5.76 9.96 -4.57
N PHE A 189 -6.20 8.90 -3.90
CA PHE A 189 -7.59 8.54 -3.78
C PHE A 189 -8.18 8.99 -2.43
N ASN A 190 -7.48 8.69 -1.34
CA ASN A 190 -7.83 9.25 -0.05
C ASN A 190 -7.42 10.72 0.02
N SER A 191 -8.29 11.56 0.59
CA SER A 191 -8.00 12.99 0.71
C SER A 191 -6.82 13.24 1.67
N ALA A 192 -6.04 14.28 1.42
CA ALA A 192 -4.97 14.70 2.31
C ALA A 192 -5.48 14.92 3.75
N ASP A 193 -6.72 15.39 3.91
CA ASP A 193 -7.30 15.63 5.23
C ASP A 193 -7.64 14.32 5.96
N SER A 194 -8.15 13.30 5.27
CA SER A 194 -8.41 12.00 5.88
C SER A 194 -7.13 11.29 6.30
N LEU A 195 -6.08 11.36 5.48
CA LEU A 195 -4.77 10.79 5.81
C LEU A 195 -4.10 11.56 6.97
N ARG A 196 -4.23 12.89 7.00
CA ARG A 196 -3.74 13.72 8.10
C ARG A 196 -4.48 13.43 9.40
N ALA A 197 -5.79 13.28 9.35
CA ALA A 197 -6.60 12.92 10.52
C ALA A 197 -6.23 11.53 11.08
N ALA A 198 -5.79 10.61 10.23
CA ALA A 198 -5.27 9.30 10.64
C ALA A 198 -3.83 9.35 11.20
N GLY A 199 -3.11 10.48 11.05
CA GLY A 199 -1.78 10.72 11.60
C GLY A 199 -0.63 10.72 10.58
N ALA A 200 -0.92 10.70 9.28
CA ALA A 200 0.10 10.79 8.23
C ALA A 200 0.48 12.25 7.91
N ILE A 201 1.67 12.42 7.34
CA ILE A 201 2.07 13.63 6.60
C ILE A 201 1.67 13.38 5.15
N PRO A 202 0.62 14.04 4.60
CA PRO A 202 0.18 13.80 3.25
C PRO A 202 1.15 14.37 2.22
N PHE A 203 1.25 13.70 1.08
CA PHE A 203 1.99 14.16 -0.10
C PHE A 203 1.21 13.79 -1.37
N ALA A 204 1.40 14.56 -2.46
CA ALA A 204 0.62 14.42 -3.67
C ALA A 204 1.28 13.53 -4.74
N ASN A 205 2.61 13.38 -4.73
CA ASN A 205 3.35 12.57 -5.71
C ASN A 205 4.72 12.15 -5.17
N MET A 206 5.35 11.16 -5.81
CA MET A 206 6.62 10.58 -5.33
C MET A 206 7.82 11.56 -5.39
N LEU A 207 7.75 12.62 -6.20
CA LEU A 207 8.80 13.66 -6.20
C LEU A 207 8.70 14.55 -4.96
N GLU A 208 7.48 14.86 -4.51
CA GLU A 208 7.27 15.57 -3.25
C GLU A 208 7.74 14.72 -2.07
N LEU A 209 7.41 13.42 -2.05
CA LEU A 209 7.90 12.51 -1.00
C LEU A 209 9.44 12.47 -0.96
N LYS A 210 10.09 12.41 -2.12
CA LYS A 210 11.55 12.45 -2.22
C LYS A 210 12.13 13.70 -1.53
N ASN A 211 11.52 14.87 -1.75
CA ASN A 211 11.93 16.11 -1.10
C ASN A 211 11.69 16.05 0.42
N LEU A 212 10.52 15.56 0.87
CA LEU A 212 10.19 15.41 2.29
C LEU A 212 11.16 14.48 3.03
N LEU A 213 11.62 13.41 2.38
CA LEU A 213 12.60 12.49 2.95
C LEU A 213 13.99 13.16 3.04
N ASN A 214 14.40 13.91 2.02
CA ASN A 214 15.67 14.65 2.00
C ASN A 214 15.68 15.78 3.03
N ASP A 215 14.62 16.56 3.16
CA ASP A 215 14.50 17.64 4.15
C ASP A 215 14.57 17.10 5.57
N ALA A 216 13.98 15.94 5.83
CA ALA A 216 14.09 15.27 7.11
C ALA A 216 15.54 14.85 7.43
N GLU A 217 16.29 14.39 6.42
CA GLU A 217 17.72 14.06 6.56
C GLU A 217 18.56 15.33 6.85
N LEU A 218 18.28 16.43 6.14
CA LEU A 218 18.98 17.70 6.32
C LEU A 218 18.76 18.28 7.73
N ALA A 219 17.51 18.29 8.20
CA ALA A 219 17.15 18.79 9.53
C ALA A 219 17.86 18.00 10.65
N CYS A 220 17.97 16.68 10.51
CA CYS A 220 18.69 15.82 11.46
C CYS A 220 20.17 16.15 11.49
N SER A 221 20.80 16.31 10.33
CA SER A 221 22.24 16.63 10.21
C SER A 221 22.60 17.98 10.84
N ILE A 222 21.72 18.99 10.73
CA ILE A 222 21.94 20.32 11.35
C ILE A 222 21.85 20.23 12.88
N GLN A 223 20.89 19.46 13.42
CA GLN A 223 20.76 19.28 14.88
C GLN A 223 22.00 18.60 15.51
N GLU A 224 22.60 17.64 14.81
CA GLU A 224 23.82 16.96 15.30
C GLU A 224 25.07 17.86 15.26
N GLN A 225 25.15 18.82 14.34
CA GLN A 225 26.26 19.78 14.27
C GLN A 225 26.21 20.86 15.35
N LEU A 226 25.05 21.05 16.00
CA LEU A 226 24.82 22.04 17.06
C LEU A 226 24.95 21.45 18.47
N GLN A 227 25.19 20.14 18.61
CA GLN A 227 25.48 19.42 19.86
C GLN A 227 26.95 19.10 20.00
#